data_c07cd6752ccf08c5f88d87c599576376
#
_entry.id   c07cd6752ccf08c5f88d87c599576376
#
_cell.length_a   1.000
_cell.length_b   1.000
_cell.length_c   1.000
_cell.angle_alpha   90.00
_cell.angle_beta   90.00
_cell.angle_gamma   90.00
#
_symmetry.space_group_name_H-M   'P 1'
#
loop_
_entity.id
_entity.type
_entity.pdbx_description
1 polymer ?
#
loop_
_entity_poly.entity_id
_entity_poly.type
_entity_poly.pdbx_seq_one_letter_code
_entity_poly.pdbx_strand_id
1 'polypeptide(L)'
;ASQAGAIVRHEPQQGKGNVVRRMFQEIDAHCYILTDGDDTYPAQAGLQMADMVLSQHIDMVIGDRLSSTYFQENKRLFHNAGNIFVRSTINRLFHSNIKDIMTGYRAFSYRFVKTFPVLSQKFEIETEMSIHAIDKHLQIENLAIDYKDRPTGSESKLNTYFDGFRI
;
A
#
# COMPACT_ATOMS: atom_id res chain seq x y z
N ALA A 1 -2.22 -5.98 -19.97
CA ALA A 1 -2.20 -4.55 -19.62
C ALA A 1 -2.23 -3.69 -20.89
N SER A 2 -1.24 -3.77 -21.80
CA SER A 2 -1.20 -2.96 -23.03
C SER A 2 -2.44 -3.12 -23.91
N GLN A 3 -2.97 -4.33 -24.05
CA GLN A 3 -4.21 -4.60 -24.81
C GLN A 3 -5.45 -3.91 -24.20
N ALA A 4 -5.41 -3.62 -22.90
CA ALA A 4 -6.45 -2.89 -22.18
C ALA A 4 -6.17 -1.35 -22.15
N GLY A 5 -5.25 -0.85 -22.98
CA GLY A 5 -4.93 0.57 -23.05
C GLY A 5 -3.98 1.09 -21.97
N ALA A 6 -3.44 0.23 -21.11
CA ALA A 6 -2.51 0.66 -20.07
C ALA A 6 -1.13 1.02 -20.65
N ILE A 7 -0.52 2.07 -20.13
CA ILE A 7 0.88 2.42 -20.40
C ILE A 7 1.77 1.50 -19.60
N VAL A 8 2.51 0.62 -20.30
CA VAL A 8 3.43 -0.32 -19.66
C VAL A 8 4.83 0.28 -19.56
N ARG A 9 5.42 0.22 -18.37
CA ARG A 9 6.81 0.55 -18.12
C ARG A 9 7.56 -0.68 -17.63
N HIS A 10 8.74 -0.90 -18.14
CA HIS A 10 9.60 -2.02 -17.73
C HIS A 10 10.67 -1.50 -16.77
N GLU A 11 10.66 -2.02 -15.53
CA GLU A 11 11.71 -1.74 -14.54
C GLU A 11 12.71 -2.91 -14.54
N PRO A 12 13.98 -2.66 -14.91
CA PRO A 12 15.00 -3.72 -14.96
C PRO A 12 15.45 -4.16 -13.56
N GLN A 13 15.34 -3.31 -12.56
CA GLN A 13 15.69 -3.65 -11.19
C GLN A 13 14.52 -4.30 -10.48
N GLN A 14 14.67 -5.57 -10.12
CA GLN A 14 13.63 -6.30 -9.40
C GLN A 14 13.38 -5.70 -8.01
N GLY A 15 12.09 -5.49 -7.68
CA GLY A 15 11.63 -5.03 -6.37
C GLY A 15 10.54 -3.98 -6.47
N LYS A 16 9.54 -4.08 -5.58
CA LYS A 16 8.37 -3.18 -5.56
C LYS A 16 8.79 -1.72 -5.35
N GLY A 17 9.74 -1.47 -4.44
CA GLY A 17 10.25 -0.12 -4.19
C GLY A 17 10.91 0.51 -5.42
N ASN A 18 11.65 -0.26 -6.22
CA ASN A 18 12.25 0.25 -7.46
C ASN A 18 11.18 0.67 -8.48
N VAL A 19 10.11 -0.13 -8.63
CA VAL A 19 8.97 0.20 -9.48
C VAL A 19 8.28 1.47 -9.01
N VAL A 20 7.98 1.57 -7.71
CA VAL A 20 7.32 2.76 -7.13
C VAL A 20 8.17 4.01 -7.31
N ARG A 21 9.49 3.92 -7.03
CA ARG A 21 10.43 5.05 -7.24
C ARG A 21 10.35 5.57 -8.66
N ARG A 22 10.46 4.69 -9.63
CA ARG A 22 10.39 5.06 -11.04
C ARG A 22 9.05 5.69 -11.41
N MET A 23 7.92 5.08 -10.99
CA MET A 23 6.59 5.60 -11.31
C MET A 23 6.35 6.97 -10.67
N PHE A 24 6.81 7.19 -9.44
CA PHE A 24 6.70 8.49 -8.76
C PHE A 24 7.56 9.58 -9.40
N GLN A 25 8.67 9.20 -10.05
CA GLN A 25 9.51 10.13 -10.80
C GLN A 25 8.96 10.45 -12.19
N GLU A 26 8.45 9.44 -12.90
CA GLU A 26 8.02 9.59 -14.31
C GLU A 26 6.61 10.15 -14.45
N ILE A 27 5.74 9.95 -13.45
CA ILE A 27 4.33 10.35 -13.53
C ILE A 27 4.11 11.63 -12.73
N ASP A 28 3.37 12.55 -13.34
CA ASP A 28 2.91 13.79 -12.70
C ASP A 28 1.38 13.80 -12.68
N ALA A 29 0.78 13.74 -11.48
CA ALA A 29 -0.65 13.65 -11.29
C ALA A 29 -1.09 14.29 -9.97
N HIS A 30 -2.34 14.69 -9.86
CA HIS A 30 -2.90 15.23 -8.62
C HIS A 30 -3.19 14.15 -7.57
N CYS A 31 -3.49 12.93 -8.04
CA CYS A 31 -3.72 11.75 -7.20
C CYS A 31 -3.04 10.53 -7.83
N TYR A 32 -2.43 9.72 -6.99
CA TYR A 32 -1.78 8.47 -7.38
C TYR A 32 -2.44 7.31 -6.64
N ILE A 33 -2.74 6.23 -7.35
CA ILE A 33 -3.26 5.01 -6.75
C ILE A 33 -2.26 3.88 -6.99
N LEU A 34 -1.73 3.32 -5.91
CA LEU A 34 -0.92 2.12 -5.93
C LEU A 34 -1.81 0.91 -5.67
N THR A 35 -1.71 -0.10 -6.52
CA THR A 35 -2.41 -1.38 -6.35
C THR A 35 -1.55 -2.53 -6.86
N ASP A 36 -1.74 -3.72 -6.30
CA ASP A 36 -1.11 -4.93 -6.80
C ASP A 36 -1.89 -5.46 -8.03
N GLY A 37 -1.19 -6.15 -8.93
CA GLY A 37 -1.77 -6.64 -10.19
C GLY A 37 -2.37 -8.05 -10.11
N ASP A 38 -2.77 -8.51 -8.95
CA ASP A 38 -3.23 -9.87 -8.67
C ASP A 38 -4.76 -10.01 -8.47
N ASP A 39 -5.51 -8.95 -8.81
CA ASP A 39 -6.98 -8.86 -8.73
C ASP A 39 -7.55 -9.11 -7.32
N THR A 40 -6.77 -8.84 -6.27
CA THR A 40 -7.21 -9.00 -4.89
C THR A 40 -7.94 -7.78 -4.33
N TYR A 41 -7.76 -6.60 -4.95
CA TYR A 41 -8.33 -5.34 -4.48
C TYR A 41 -9.52 -4.89 -5.35
N PRO A 42 -10.62 -4.36 -4.74
CA PRO A 42 -11.78 -3.89 -5.48
C PRO A 42 -11.48 -2.56 -6.19
N ALA A 43 -11.70 -2.51 -7.51
CA ALA A 43 -11.45 -1.30 -8.30
C ALA A 43 -12.29 -0.09 -7.85
N GLN A 44 -13.51 -0.32 -7.37
CA GLN A 44 -14.40 0.72 -6.86
C GLN A 44 -13.83 1.48 -5.67
N ALA A 45 -13.12 0.80 -4.79
CA ALA A 45 -12.46 1.47 -3.65
C ALA A 45 -11.43 2.51 -4.11
N GLY A 46 -10.79 2.30 -5.28
CA GLY A 46 -9.87 3.28 -5.86
C GLY A 46 -10.53 4.62 -6.17
N LEU A 47 -11.79 4.62 -6.62
CA LEU A 47 -12.55 5.86 -6.86
C LEU A 47 -12.82 6.60 -5.56
N GLN A 48 -13.20 5.88 -4.50
CA GLN A 48 -13.43 6.47 -3.18
C GLN A 48 -12.11 7.04 -2.61
N MET A 49 -11.01 6.29 -2.71
CA MET A 49 -9.69 6.75 -2.27
C MET A 49 -9.23 8.00 -3.03
N ALA A 50 -9.50 8.05 -4.35
CA ALA A 50 -9.19 9.22 -5.17
C ALA A 50 -10.00 10.45 -4.74
N ASP A 51 -11.29 10.28 -4.44
CA ASP A 51 -12.14 11.37 -3.95
C ASP A 51 -11.64 11.89 -2.59
N MET A 52 -11.25 11.02 -1.67
CA MET A 52 -10.68 11.42 -0.38
C MET A 52 -9.41 12.26 -0.56
N VAL A 53 -8.53 11.88 -1.49
CA VAL A 53 -7.32 12.66 -1.79
C VAL A 53 -7.65 14.00 -2.43
N LEU A 54 -8.53 14.02 -3.43
CA LEU A 54 -8.78 15.20 -4.26
C LEU A 54 -9.74 16.21 -3.60
N SER A 55 -10.78 15.71 -2.92
CA SER A 55 -11.86 16.55 -2.39
C SER A 55 -11.70 16.82 -0.89
N GLN A 56 -11.12 15.88 -0.12
CA GLN A 56 -10.95 16.01 1.33
C GLN A 56 -9.50 16.36 1.71
N HIS A 57 -8.60 16.52 0.72
CA HIS A 57 -7.20 16.89 0.92
C HIS A 57 -6.39 15.92 1.79
N ILE A 58 -6.74 14.62 1.75
CA ILE A 58 -5.99 13.57 2.44
C ILE A 58 -4.69 13.30 1.67
N ASP A 59 -3.57 13.23 2.38
CA ASP A 59 -2.26 12.99 1.75
C ASP A 59 -2.01 11.52 1.46
N MET A 60 -2.48 10.62 2.33
CA MET A 60 -2.39 9.18 2.11
C MET A 60 -3.67 8.48 2.59
N VAL A 61 -4.31 7.74 1.70
CA VAL A 61 -5.43 6.83 2.04
C VAL A 61 -4.92 5.40 2.00
N ILE A 62 -5.18 4.64 3.06
CA ILE A 62 -4.75 3.24 3.24
C ILE A 62 -5.97 2.34 3.06
N GLY A 63 -5.94 1.41 2.13
CA GLY A 63 -6.95 0.37 1.98
C GLY A 63 -6.81 -0.67 3.10
N ASP A 64 -7.67 -0.57 4.10
CA ASP A 64 -7.66 -1.42 5.30
C ASP A 64 -8.40 -2.75 5.03
N ARG A 65 -7.65 -3.80 4.82
CA ARG A 65 -8.16 -5.17 4.63
C ARG A 65 -8.58 -5.80 5.95
N LEU A 66 -7.93 -5.43 7.05
CA LEU A 66 -8.06 -6.09 8.34
C LEU A 66 -9.39 -5.78 9.02
N SER A 67 -10.04 -4.67 8.66
CA SER A 67 -11.40 -4.32 9.11
C SER A 67 -12.49 -4.99 8.28
N SER A 68 -12.15 -5.71 7.20
CA SER A 68 -13.12 -6.45 6.37
C SER A 68 -13.49 -7.80 6.99
N THR A 69 -14.65 -8.35 6.58
CA THR A 69 -15.13 -9.67 6.97
C THR A 69 -14.21 -10.80 6.51
N TYR A 70 -13.46 -10.58 5.42
CA TYR A 70 -12.51 -11.55 4.86
C TYR A 70 -11.51 -12.09 5.89
N PHE A 71 -10.91 -11.22 6.70
CA PHE A 71 -9.95 -11.64 7.73
C PHE A 71 -10.59 -12.30 8.96
N GLN A 72 -11.88 -12.08 9.18
CA GLN A 72 -12.63 -12.79 10.21
C GLN A 72 -12.88 -14.25 9.80
N GLU A 73 -13.04 -14.50 8.50
CA GLU A 73 -13.31 -15.82 7.93
C GLU A 73 -12.02 -16.61 7.60
N ASN A 74 -10.97 -15.92 7.14
CA ASN A 74 -9.69 -16.52 6.72
C ASN A 74 -8.60 -16.34 7.77
N LYS A 75 -8.55 -17.23 8.75
CA LYS A 75 -7.53 -17.26 9.82
C LYS A 75 -6.15 -17.70 9.31
N ARG A 76 -5.49 -16.89 8.52
CA ARG A 76 -4.03 -17.01 8.29
C ARG A 76 -3.27 -16.40 9.48
N LEU A 77 -3.23 -17.13 10.59
CA LEU A 77 -2.76 -16.71 11.90
C LEU A 77 -1.36 -16.07 11.89
N PHE A 78 -0.43 -16.55 11.08
CA PHE A 78 0.96 -16.07 11.08
C PHE A 78 1.21 -14.78 10.29
N HIS A 79 0.49 -14.55 9.19
CA HIS A 79 0.59 -13.28 8.44
C HIS A 79 0.00 -12.10 9.22
N ASN A 80 -1.04 -12.34 9.99
CA ASN A 80 -1.67 -11.31 10.79
C ASN A 80 -0.81 -10.90 12.00
N ALA A 81 -0.08 -11.84 12.62
CA ALA A 81 0.76 -11.55 13.78
C ALA A 81 1.89 -10.55 13.47
N GLY A 82 2.57 -10.70 12.32
CA GLY A 82 3.59 -9.76 11.87
C GLY A 82 3.04 -8.35 11.64
N ASN A 83 1.93 -8.24 10.91
CA ASN A 83 1.28 -6.95 10.66
C ASN A 83 0.81 -6.30 11.96
N ILE A 84 0.22 -7.07 12.89
CA ILE A 84 -0.21 -6.58 14.20
C ILE A 84 0.99 -6.06 15.00
N PHE A 85 2.10 -6.80 15.02
CA PHE A 85 3.30 -6.40 15.76
C PHE A 85 3.91 -5.11 15.21
N VAL A 86 4.18 -5.04 13.90
CA VAL A 86 4.75 -3.86 13.23
C VAL A 86 3.82 -2.66 13.39
N ARG A 87 2.53 -2.84 13.13
CA ARG A 87 1.50 -1.80 13.31
C ARG A 87 1.45 -1.28 14.75
N SER A 88 1.41 -2.18 15.73
CA SER A 88 1.35 -1.79 17.15
C SER A 88 2.58 -1.01 17.56
N THR A 89 3.76 -1.44 17.10
CA THR A 89 5.02 -0.76 17.39
C THR A 89 5.04 0.64 16.80
N ILE A 90 4.68 0.79 15.53
CA ILE A 90 4.66 2.10 14.85
C ILE A 90 3.61 3.01 15.46
N ASN A 91 2.38 2.52 15.65
CA ASN A 91 1.32 3.32 16.25
C ASN A 91 1.68 3.80 17.68
N ARG A 92 2.38 2.95 18.46
CA ARG A 92 2.82 3.31 19.81
C ARG A 92 3.97 4.32 19.79
N LEU A 93 4.96 4.14 18.91
CA LEU A 93 6.13 5.03 18.83
C LEU A 93 5.78 6.40 18.27
N PHE A 94 4.88 6.46 17.30
CA PHE A 94 4.55 7.68 16.57
C PHE A 94 3.16 8.24 16.89
N HIS A 95 2.45 7.67 17.89
CA HIS A 95 1.10 8.09 18.27
C HIS A 95 0.11 8.16 17.08
N SER A 96 0.21 7.20 16.16
CA SER A 96 -0.60 7.12 14.94
C SER A 96 -1.73 6.08 15.07
N ASN A 97 -2.64 6.06 14.09
CA ASN A 97 -3.77 5.11 14.06
C ASN A 97 -3.89 4.42 12.70
N ILE A 98 -2.78 3.87 12.20
CA ILE A 98 -2.79 3.07 10.98
C ILE A 98 -3.37 1.69 11.28
N LYS A 99 -4.34 1.23 10.49
CA LYS A 99 -5.01 -0.05 10.70
C LYS A 99 -4.36 -1.20 9.93
N ASP A 100 -3.92 -1.00 8.70
CA ASP A 100 -3.22 -1.99 7.90
C ASP A 100 -1.94 -1.41 7.29
N ILE A 101 -0.78 -1.72 7.88
CA ILE A 101 0.50 -1.15 7.47
C ILE A 101 1.11 -1.85 6.26
N MET A 102 0.72 -3.11 6.02
CA MET A 102 1.30 -3.96 4.96
C MET A 102 0.41 -4.06 3.72
N THR A 103 -0.62 -3.21 3.59
CA THR A 103 -1.44 -3.19 2.39
C THR A 103 -0.71 -2.50 1.24
N GLY A 104 -0.77 -3.10 0.06
CA GLY A 104 -0.29 -2.51 -1.19
C GLY A 104 -1.30 -1.59 -1.88
N TYR A 105 -2.53 -1.47 -1.34
CA TYR A 105 -3.57 -0.62 -1.92
C TYR A 105 -3.63 0.73 -1.20
N ARG A 106 -3.11 1.76 -1.86
CA ARG A 106 -3.01 3.10 -1.28
C ARG A 106 -3.27 4.17 -2.32
N ALA A 107 -3.83 5.30 -1.88
CA ALA A 107 -3.88 6.51 -2.69
C ALA A 107 -3.05 7.62 -2.04
N PHE A 108 -2.46 8.48 -2.87
CA PHE A 108 -1.53 9.51 -2.41
C PHE A 108 -1.82 10.85 -3.09
N SER A 109 -1.62 11.93 -2.34
CA SER A 109 -1.58 13.29 -2.88
C SER A 109 -0.28 13.55 -3.67
N TYR A 110 -0.31 14.57 -4.50
CA TYR A 110 0.91 15.10 -5.15
C TYR A 110 1.99 15.46 -4.11
N ARG A 111 1.59 16.11 -3.01
CA ARG A 111 2.48 16.48 -1.90
C ARG A 111 3.20 15.27 -1.32
N PHE A 112 2.48 14.17 -1.03
CA PHE A 112 3.10 12.95 -0.54
C PHE A 112 4.16 12.44 -1.52
N VAL A 113 3.78 12.27 -2.79
CA VAL A 113 4.66 11.66 -3.81
C VAL A 113 5.93 12.47 -4.05
N LYS A 114 5.82 13.80 -4.07
CA LYS A 114 6.99 14.67 -4.33
C LYS A 114 7.91 14.85 -3.11
N THR A 115 7.46 14.49 -1.91
CA THR A 115 8.29 14.54 -0.69
C THR A 115 8.83 13.18 -0.27
N PHE A 116 8.30 12.08 -0.81
CA PHE A 116 8.66 10.72 -0.43
C PHE A 116 9.97 10.27 -1.14
N PRO A 117 11.07 9.98 -0.40
CA PRO A 117 12.37 9.71 -0.99
C PRO A 117 12.52 8.33 -1.63
N VAL A 118 11.64 7.38 -1.34
CA VAL A 118 11.64 5.98 -1.79
C VAL A 118 13.01 5.33 -1.61
N LEU A 119 13.41 5.04 -0.38
CA LEU A 119 14.71 4.43 -0.05
C LEU A 119 14.67 2.91 -0.19
N SER A 120 13.55 2.30 0.17
CA SER A 120 13.33 0.86 0.11
C SER A 120 13.31 0.32 -1.33
N GLN A 121 13.80 -0.91 -1.48
CA GLN A 121 13.85 -1.56 -2.79
C GLN A 121 12.74 -2.60 -2.98
N LYS A 122 12.26 -3.21 -1.90
CA LYS A 122 11.32 -4.33 -1.92
C LYS A 122 10.01 -4.00 -1.21
N PHE A 123 9.48 -4.97 -0.44
CA PHE A 123 8.18 -4.88 0.25
C PHE A 123 8.19 -4.02 1.50
N GLU A 124 9.34 -3.69 2.05
CA GLU A 124 9.47 -2.72 3.14
C GLU A 124 8.95 -1.31 2.78
N ILE A 125 8.69 -1.08 1.50
CA ILE A 125 8.17 0.19 0.97
C ILE A 125 6.83 0.61 1.61
N GLU A 126 5.92 -0.32 1.90
CA GLU A 126 4.64 -0.01 2.52
C GLU A 126 4.81 0.57 3.94
N THR A 127 5.75 0.00 4.69
CA THR A 127 6.11 0.50 6.03
C THR A 127 6.79 1.85 5.94
N GLU A 128 7.73 2.02 5.01
CA GLU A 128 8.43 3.28 4.76
C GLU A 128 7.45 4.42 4.41
N MET A 129 6.47 4.16 3.54
CA MET A 129 5.41 5.12 3.21
C MET A 129 4.63 5.58 4.45
N SER A 130 4.32 4.63 5.33
CA SER A 130 3.57 4.93 6.56
C SER A 130 4.39 5.78 7.52
N ILE A 131 5.66 5.44 7.73
CA ILE A 131 6.57 6.20 8.60
C ILE A 131 6.80 7.60 8.02
N HIS A 132 7.01 7.72 6.71
CA HIS A 132 7.18 9.03 6.06
C HIS A 132 5.95 9.94 6.26
N ALA A 133 4.76 9.40 6.06
CA ALA A 133 3.53 10.17 6.23
C ALA A 133 3.40 10.70 7.67
N ILE A 134 3.72 9.87 8.66
CA ILE A 134 3.68 10.24 10.08
C ILE A 134 4.76 11.29 10.39
N ASP A 135 6.00 11.07 9.97
CA ASP A 135 7.14 11.98 10.21
C ASP A 135 6.88 13.38 9.62
N LYS A 136 6.25 13.45 8.49
CA LYS A 136 5.90 14.72 7.81
C LYS A 136 4.56 15.30 8.25
N HIS A 137 3.91 14.71 9.25
CA HIS A 137 2.57 15.13 9.72
C HIS A 137 1.57 15.28 8.58
N LEU A 138 1.60 14.34 7.62
CA LEU A 138 0.66 14.29 6.51
C LEU A 138 -0.68 13.73 6.99
N GLN A 139 -1.77 14.13 6.32
CA GLN A 139 -3.10 13.64 6.63
C GLN A 139 -3.25 12.18 6.15
N ILE A 140 -3.52 11.27 7.09
CA ILE A 140 -3.64 9.82 6.83
C ILE A 140 -5.07 9.39 7.18
N GLU A 141 -5.72 8.66 6.25
CA GLU A 141 -7.02 8.04 6.50
C GLU A 141 -7.00 6.56 6.12
N ASN A 142 -7.85 5.78 6.81
CA ASN A 142 -8.02 4.36 6.53
C ASN A 142 -9.41 4.14 5.92
N LEU A 143 -9.47 3.52 4.75
CA LEU A 143 -10.70 3.09 4.11
C LEU A 143 -10.84 1.57 4.21
N ALA A 144 -11.86 1.08 4.91
CA ALA A 144 -12.14 -0.35 4.94
C ALA A 144 -12.50 -0.84 3.54
N ILE A 145 -11.84 -1.88 3.08
CA ILE A 145 -12.03 -2.44 1.75
C ILE A 145 -12.30 -3.94 1.82
N ASP A 146 -13.15 -4.44 0.93
CA ASP A 146 -13.27 -5.87 0.71
C ASP A 146 -12.00 -6.40 0.04
N TYR A 147 -11.53 -7.54 0.50
CA TYR A 147 -10.34 -8.19 -0.03
C TYR A 147 -10.73 -9.58 -0.56
N LYS A 148 -10.27 -9.91 -1.75
CA LYS A 148 -10.57 -11.22 -2.38
C LYS A 148 -9.38 -12.15 -2.27
N ASP A 149 -9.65 -13.45 -2.30
CA ASP A 149 -8.60 -14.45 -2.51
C ASP A 149 -7.95 -14.26 -3.88
N ARG A 150 -6.68 -14.59 -3.94
CA ARG A 150 -5.96 -14.60 -5.21
C ARG A 150 -6.55 -15.62 -6.16
N PRO A 151 -6.60 -15.34 -7.46
CA PRO A 151 -7.01 -16.31 -8.46
C PRO A 151 -6.20 -17.60 -8.34
N THR A 152 -6.85 -18.75 -8.60
CA THR A 152 -6.23 -20.07 -8.55
C THR A 152 -5.01 -20.12 -9.47
N GLY A 153 -3.86 -20.58 -8.97
CA GLY A 153 -2.59 -20.64 -9.72
C GLY A 153 -1.70 -19.41 -9.56
N SER A 154 -2.11 -18.41 -8.79
CA SER A 154 -1.28 -17.26 -8.42
C SER A 154 -0.45 -17.54 -7.16
N GLU A 155 0.87 -17.34 -7.22
CA GLU A 155 1.77 -17.52 -6.09
C GLU A 155 2.21 -16.18 -5.49
N SER A 156 2.34 -16.14 -4.15
CA SER A 156 2.92 -14.98 -3.46
C SER A 156 4.43 -14.93 -3.68
N LYS A 157 4.92 -13.82 -4.19
CA LYS A 157 6.37 -13.55 -4.29
C LYS A 157 6.98 -13.09 -2.96
N LEU A 158 6.15 -12.83 -1.94
CA LEU A 158 6.59 -12.48 -0.59
C LEU A 158 7.12 -13.72 0.12
N ASN A 159 8.39 -13.72 0.49
CA ASN A 159 8.96 -14.74 1.37
C ASN A 159 8.79 -14.28 2.83
N THR A 160 7.80 -14.86 3.52
CA THR A 160 7.37 -14.46 4.87
C THR A 160 8.52 -14.43 5.89
N TYR A 161 9.52 -15.30 5.77
CA TYR A 161 10.64 -15.36 6.72
C TYR A 161 11.73 -14.34 6.41
N PHE A 162 12.12 -14.19 5.15
CA PHE A 162 13.21 -13.28 4.77
C PHE A 162 12.76 -11.82 4.61
N ASP A 163 11.58 -11.60 4.07
CA ASP A 163 11.07 -10.24 3.90
C ASP A 163 10.48 -9.69 5.20
N GLY A 164 9.90 -10.55 6.06
CA GLY A 164 9.40 -10.15 7.39
C GLY A 164 10.46 -9.68 8.38
N PHE A 165 11.74 -10.09 8.20
CA PHE A 165 12.86 -9.60 9.02
C PHE A 165 13.43 -8.25 8.54
N ARG A 166 13.04 -7.78 7.35
CA ARG A 166 13.49 -6.51 6.76
C ARG A 166 12.51 -5.36 6.96
N ILE A 167 11.28 -5.68 7.33
CA ILE A 167 10.23 -4.71 7.64
C ILE A 167 10.41 -4.16 9.05
#